data_c4aaad304598c7067e5cacf982ba6cbb
#
_entry.id   c4aaad304598c7067e5cacf982ba6cbb
#
_cell.length_a   1.000
_cell.length_b   1.000
_cell.length_c   1.000
_cell.angle_alpha   90.00
_cell.angle_beta   90.00
_cell.angle_gamma   90.00
#
_symmetry.space_group_name_H-M   'P 1'
#
loop_
_entity.id
_entity.type
_entity.pdbx_description
1 polymer ?
#
loop_
_entity_poly.entity_id
_entity_poly.type
_entity_poly.pdbx_seq_one_letter_code
_entity_poly.pdbx_strand_id
1 'polypeptide(L)'
;IVNPVSGKADASGLLVPRIIQAAAQQHLNYQILLTEKPGHGVELAQRQAEQEGPVRLYACGGDGTLNEVLRGAYGHANAQVACVPCGSGNDFVRNFGGSAPFLNLEDLIQGEAVPMDLIETDQGIAVAICSAGLDAQVAYGIPKFRRIPLCGGSMAYKLSILQAVSGPLGHRLRICADDEIITGDFLMLALCNGSTYGGGFLAAPHACMNDGFLELILVRKIGRLQIARLIGDYQKGLHMQGDQV
;
A
#
# COMPACT_ATOMS: atom_id res chain seq x y z
N ILE A 1 7.97 -1.35 -15.28
CA ILE A 1 6.62 -1.93 -15.37
C ILE A 1 5.63 -0.80 -15.16
N VAL A 2 4.87 -0.46 -16.19
CA VAL A 2 3.95 0.69 -16.18
C VAL A 2 2.51 0.17 -16.21
N ASN A 3 1.67 0.67 -15.29
CA ASN A 3 0.24 0.41 -15.31
C ASN A 3 -0.48 1.58 -16.01
N PRO A 4 -0.97 1.40 -17.26
CA PRO A 4 -1.56 2.48 -18.05
C PRO A 4 -2.80 3.11 -17.42
N VAL A 5 -3.56 2.33 -16.66
CA VAL A 5 -4.83 2.77 -16.04
C VAL A 5 -4.65 3.34 -14.63
N SER A 6 -3.42 3.57 -14.20
CA SER A 6 -3.13 4.20 -12.90
C SER A 6 -3.41 5.70 -12.93
N GLY A 7 -4.10 6.18 -11.91
CA GLY A 7 -4.39 7.62 -11.76
C GLY A 7 -5.63 8.09 -12.52
N LYS A 8 -5.62 9.34 -12.98
CA LYS A 8 -6.75 10.00 -13.65
C LYS A 8 -6.64 10.05 -15.16
N ALA A 9 -5.45 9.82 -15.69
CA ALA A 9 -5.14 9.84 -17.12
C ALA A 9 -4.31 8.61 -17.48
N ASP A 10 -4.09 8.38 -18.77
CA ASP A 10 -3.19 7.34 -19.23
C ASP A 10 -1.76 7.61 -18.74
N ALA A 11 -1.36 6.86 -17.71
CA ALA A 11 -0.05 6.99 -17.12
C ALA A 11 1.08 6.63 -18.10
N SER A 12 0.84 5.75 -19.07
CA SER A 12 1.85 5.35 -20.05
C SER A 12 2.20 6.51 -20.99
N GLY A 13 1.20 7.26 -21.47
CA GLY A 13 1.41 8.44 -22.33
C GLY A 13 2.25 9.52 -21.66
N LEU A 14 2.16 9.67 -20.34
CA LEU A 14 2.90 10.67 -19.60
C LEU A 14 4.31 10.19 -19.16
N LEU A 15 4.42 8.93 -18.73
CA LEU A 15 5.64 8.40 -18.13
C LEU A 15 6.62 7.82 -19.14
N VAL A 16 6.13 7.12 -20.18
CA VAL A 16 7.01 6.45 -21.14
C VAL A 16 8.00 7.42 -21.80
N PRO A 17 7.60 8.60 -22.31
CA PRO A 17 8.56 9.55 -22.87
C PRO A 17 9.63 10.01 -21.85
N ARG A 18 9.23 10.23 -20.61
CA ARG A 18 10.15 10.63 -19.54
C ARG A 18 11.13 9.53 -19.16
N ILE A 19 10.65 8.28 -19.11
CA ILE A 19 11.50 7.10 -18.85
C ILE A 19 12.53 6.95 -19.96
N ILE A 20 12.13 7.06 -21.24
CA ILE A 20 13.04 6.99 -22.40
C ILE A 20 14.11 8.06 -22.29
N GLN A 21 13.71 9.30 -22.00
CA GLN A 21 14.64 10.42 -21.87
C GLN A 21 15.64 10.18 -20.73
N ALA A 22 15.18 9.82 -19.53
CA ALA A 22 16.04 9.59 -18.37
C ALA A 22 17.00 8.42 -18.61
N ALA A 23 16.52 7.31 -19.20
CA ALA A 23 17.35 6.16 -19.54
C ALA A 23 18.42 6.47 -20.58
N ALA A 24 18.07 7.27 -21.60
CA ALA A 24 19.02 7.72 -22.63
C ALA A 24 20.13 8.60 -22.05
N GLN A 25 19.78 9.53 -21.16
CA GLN A 25 20.74 10.41 -20.49
C GLN A 25 21.74 9.64 -19.62
N GLN A 26 21.29 8.52 -19.01
CA GLN A 26 22.12 7.67 -18.16
C GLN A 26 22.74 6.48 -18.89
N HIS A 27 22.57 6.38 -20.22
CA HIS A 27 23.07 5.27 -21.05
C HIS A 27 22.69 3.88 -20.55
N LEU A 28 21.45 3.71 -20.05
CA LEU A 28 20.96 2.46 -19.48
C LEU A 28 20.37 1.52 -20.53
N ASN A 29 20.60 0.23 -20.33
CA ASN A 29 19.79 -0.81 -20.95
C ASN A 29 18.48 -0.93 -20.18
N TYR A 30 17.35 -0.79 -20.87
CA TYR A 30 16.04 -0.82 -20.23
C TYR A 30 14.98 -1.50 -21.09
N GLN A 31 13.93 -1.95 -20.44
CA GLN A 31 12.70 -2.43 -21.06
C GLN A 31 11.50 -1.71 -20.46
N ILE A 32 10.49 -1.44 -21.25
CA ILE A 32 9.21 -0.88 -20.78
C ILE A 32 8.15 -1.95 -20.98
N LEU A 33 7.58 -2.40 -19.88
CA LEU A 33 6.56 -3.46 -19.83
C LEU A 33 5.24 -2.85 -19.35
N LEU A 34 4.19 -2.99 -20.13
CA LEU A 34 2.87 -2.47 -19.79
C LEU A 34 2.02 -3.58 -19.15
N THR A 35 1.31 -3.27 -18.07
CA THR A 35 0.34 -4.20 -17.51
C THR A 35 -0.95 -4.15 -18.31
N GLU A 36 -1.60 -5.30 -18.52
CA GLU A 36 -2.83 -5.45 -19.30
C GLU A 36 -4.05 -5.79 -18.43
N LYS A 37 -3.81 -6.38 -17.27
CA LYS A 37 -4.85 -6.87 -16.36
C LYS A 37 -4.35 -6.83 -14.92
N PRO A 38 -5.23 -6.89 -13.90
CA PRO A 38 -4.82 -7.10 -12.52
C PRO A 38 -3.98 -8.39 -12.37
N GLY A 39 -2.92 -8.31 -11.58
CA GLY A 39 -1.96 -9.40 -11.37
C GLY A 39 -0.88 -9.53 -12.44
N HIS A 40 -0.99 -8.85 -13.59
CA HIS A 40 0.03 -8.93 -14.66
C HIS A 40 1.39 -8.35 -14.22
N GLY A 41 1.37 -7.39 -13.29
CA GLY A 41 2.60 -6.83 -12.70
C GLY A 41 3.43 -7.89 -11.97
N VAL A 42 2.79 -8.87 -11.33
CA VAL A 42 3.49 -10.01 -10.69
C VAL A 42 4.22 -10.85 -11.72
N GLU A 43 3.51 -11.27 -12.80
CA GLU A 43 4.07 -12.11 -13.85
C GLU A 43 5.24 -11.42 -14.56
N LEU A 44 5.11 -10.12 -14.84
CA LEU A 44 6.15 -9.33 -15.48
C LEU A 44 7.39 -9.17 -14.59
N ALA A 45 7.19 -8.86 -13.32
CA ALA A 45 8.28 -8.68 -12.36
C ALA A 45 9.03 -9.98 -12.12
N GLN A 46 8.31 -11.09 -11.96
CA GLN A 46 8.91 -12.40 -11.76
C GLN A 46 9.79 -12.81 -12.96
N ARG A 47 9.28 -12.68 -14.19
CA ARG A 47 10.04 -12.99 -15.40
C ARG A 47 11.35 -12.19 -15.52
N GLN A 48 11.35 -10.95 -15.05
CA GLN A 48 12.55 -10.12 -15.07
C GLN A 48 13.51 -10.51 -13.93
N ALA A 49 12.99 -10.86 -12.76
CA ALA A 49 13.78 -11.28 -11.62
C ALA A 49 14.41 -12.67 -11.80
N GLU A 50 13.79 -13.56 -12.60
CA GLU A 50 14.31 -14.88 -12.96
C GLU A 50 15.49 -14.83 -13.97
N GLN A 51 15.75 -13.67 -14.58
CA GLN A 51 16.88 -13.52 -15.50
C GLN A 51 18.21 -13.46 -14.75
N GLU A 52 19.28 -13.86 -15.43
CA GLU A 52 20.63 -13.74 -14.87
C GLU A 52 21.05 -12.27 -14.72
N GLY A 53 21.74 -11.98 -13.62
CA GLY A 53 22.29 -10.66 -13.32
C GLY A 53 21.35 -9.74 -12.55
N PRO A 54 21.86 -8.60 -12.07
CA PRO A 54 21.08 -7.65 -11.28
C PRO A 54 20.04 -6.94 -12.13
N VAL A 55 18.83 -6.81 -11.58
CA VAL A 55 17.72 -6.08 -12.20
C VAL A 55 17.11 -5.10 -11.23
N ARG A 56 16.82 -3.87 -11.70
CA ARG A 56 16.03 -2.89 -10.95
C ARG A 56 14.69 -2.69 -11.64
N LEU A 57 13.63 -3.01 -10.92
CA LEU A 57 12.25 -2.95 -11.39
C LEU A 57 11.59 -1.66 -10.90
N TYR A 58 11.15 -0.81 -11.81
CA TYR A 58 10.44 0.42 -11.49
C TYR A 58 8.93 0.17 -11.59
N ALA A 59 8.24 0.18 -10.46
CA ALA A 59 6.79 0.06 -10.36
C ALA A 59 6.13 1.41 -10.64
N CYS A 60 5.75 1.65 -11.88
CA CYS A 60 5.11 2.89 -12.32
C CYS A 60 3.59 2.75 -12.21
N GLY A 61 3.04 3.15 -11.07
CA GLY A 61 1.62 2.96 -10.76
C GLY A 61 1.24 3.49 -9.39
N GLY A 62 0.14 3.00 -8.84
CA GLY A 62 -0.24 3.21 -7.44
C GLY A 62 0.25 2.09 -6.54
N ASP A 63 -0.23 2.09 -5.28
CA ASP A 63 0.14 1.10 -4.26
C ASP A 63 -0.11 -0.35 -4.71
N GLY A 64 -1.19 -0.60 -5.47
CA GLY A 64 -1.48 -1.91 -6.05
C GLY A 64 -0.43 -2.38 -7.05
N THR A 65 0.04 -1.49 -7.94
CA THR A 65 1.10 -1.81 -8.91
C THR A 65 2.42 -2.08 -8.20
N LEU A 66 2.76 -1.27 -7.20
CA LEU A 66 3.94 -1.49 -6.37
C LEU A 66 3.88 -2.87 -5.69
N ASN A 67 2.75 -3.21 -5.09
CA ASN A 67 2.58 -4.50 -4.42
C ASN A 67 2.68 -5.68 -5.41
N GLU A 68 2.13 -5.56 -6.62
CA GLU A 68 2.28 -6.59 -7.66
C GLU A 68 3.75 -6.79 -8.05
N VAL A 69 4.48 -5.70 -8.29
CA VAL A 69 5.91 -5.77 -8.67
C VAL A 69 6.75 -6.36 -7.54
N LEU A 70 6.51 -5.95 -6.30
CA LEU A 70 7.19 -6.52 -5.13
C LEU A 70 6.92 -8.01 -4.99
N ARG A 71 5.67 -8.45 -5.15
CA ARG A 71 5.31 -9.88 -5.10
C ARG A 71 6.03 -10.72 -6.16
N GLY A 72 6.18 -10.17 -7.36
CA GLY A 72 6.92 -10.85 -8.43
C GLY A 72 8.44 -10.85 -8.22
N ALA A 73 8.98 -9.84 -7.56
CA ALA A 73 10.40 -9.73 -7.23
C ALA A 73 10.79 -10.50 -5.95
N TYR A 74 9.83 -10.81 -5.10
CA TYR A 74 10.08 -11.44 -3.80
C TYR A 74 10.79 -12.80 -3.94
N GLY A 75 11.80 -13.02 -3.11
CA GLY A 75 12.62 -14.22 -3.14
C GLY A 75 13.78 -14.19 -4.14
N HIS A 76 13.90 -13.16 -4.98
CA HIS A 76 14.98 -13.00 -5.95
C HIS A 76 16.00 -11.97 -5.45
N ALA A 77 17.14 -12.46 -4.96
CA ALA A 77 18.20 -11.62 -4.36
C ALA A 77 18.86 -10.63 -5.36
N ASN A 78 18.75 -10.88 -6.67
CA ASN A 78 19.24 -10.03 -7.74
C ASN A 78 18.28 -8.88 -8.11
N ALA A 79 17.05 -8.87 -7.56
CA ALA A 79 16.02 -7.91 -7.91
C ALA A 79 15.93 -6.77 -6.89
N GLN A 80 15.88 -5.54 -7.37
CA GLN A 80 15.60 -4.33 -6.61
C GLN A 80 14.30 -3.72 -7.13
N VAL A 81 13.48 -3.12 -6.26
CA VAL A 81 12.23 -2.48 -6.64
C VAL A 81 12.24 -1.00 -6.27
N ALA A 82 11.91 -0.15 -7.22
CA ALA A 82 11.72 1.28 -7.02
C ALA A 82 10.26 1.66 -7.35
N CYS A 83 9.71 2.65 -6.63
CA CYS A 83 8.35 3.14 -6.84
C CYS A 83 8.35 4.43 -7.68
N VAL A 84 7.51 4.50 -8.72
CA VAL A 84 7.19 5.74 -9.43
C VAL A 84 5.69 5.99 -9.26
N PRO A 85 5.29 6.84 -8.30
CA PRO A 85 3.91 6.99 -7.90
C PRO A 85 3.10 7.78 -8.92
N CYS A 86 2.11 7.14 -9.55
CA CYS A 86 1.15 7.79 -10.44
C CYS A 86 -0.30 7.35 -10.17
N GLY A 87 -0.54 6.65 -9.08
CA GLY A 87 -1.87 6.27 -8.61
C GLY A 87 -2.61 7.40 -7.89
N SER A 88 -3.81 7.09 -7.40
CA SER A 88 -4.64 8.05 -6.68
C SER A 88 -4.39 8.09 -5.17
N GLY A 89 -3.84 7.02 -4.57
CA GLY A 89 -3.53 6.91 -3.14
C GLY A 89 -2.07 7.27 -2.88
N ASN A 90 -1.19 6.43 -3.37
CA ASN A 90 0.27 6.51 -3.22
C ASN A 90 0.67 6.60 -1.73
N ASP A 91 0.09 5.72 -0.92
CA ASP A 91 0.30 5.74 0.53
C ASP A 91 1.73 5.29 0.91
N PHE A 92 2.32 4.39 0.12
CA PHE A 92 3.71 3.96 0.33
C PHE A 92 4.68 5.13 0.42
N VAL A 93 4.63 6.06 -0.54
CA VAL A 93 5.59 7.19 -0.59
C VAL A 93 5.38 8.22 0.53
N ARG A 94 4.25 8.17 1.23
CA ARG A 94 4.00 9.03 2.40
C ARG A 94 4.93 8.70 3.57
N ASN A 95 5.39 7.45 3.67
CA ASN A 95 6.38 7.03 4.65
C ASN A 95 7.75 7.70 4.44
N PHE A 96 7.97 8.29 3.25
CA PHE A 96 9.23 8.92 2.84
C PHE A 96 9.05 10.42 2.51
N GLY A 97 8.10 11.08 3.13
CA GLY A 97 7.86 12.51 2.95
C GLY A 97 7.01 12.89 1.73
N GLY A 98 6.39 11.90 1.06
CA GLY A 98 5.46 12.11 -0.04
C GLY A 98 6.03 11.80 -1.43
N SER A 99 5.28 12.16 -2.48
CA SER A 99 5.60 11.73 -3.84
C SER A 99 6.77 12.48 -4.50
N ALA A 100 7.10 13.68 -4.06
CA ALA A 100 8.06 14.53 -4.76
C ALA A 100 9.44 13.88 -5.01
N PRO A 101 10.08 13.20 -4.03
CA PRO A 101 11.36 12.52 -4.25
C PRO A 101 11.28 11.40 -5.29
N PHE A 102 10.12 10.77 -5.43
CA PHE A 102 9.89 9.62 -6.31
C PHE A 102 9.51 10.02 -7.75
N LEU A 103 9.33 11.30 -8.04
CA LEU A 103 8.99 11.79 -9.38
C LEU A 103 10.20 12.24 -10.19
N ASN A 104 11.35 12.36 -9.55
CA ASN A 104 12.63 12.61 -10.23
C ASN A 104 13.23 11.25 -10.65
N LEU A 105 13.08 10.90 -11.94
CA LEU A 105 13.56 9.60 -12.45
C LEU A 105 15.09 9.51 -12.44
N GLU A 106 15.80 10.62 -12.61
CA GLU A 106 17.26 10.65 -12.58
C GLU A 106 17.77 10.27 -11.19
N ASP A 107 17.21 10.88 -10.14
CA ASP A 107 17.56 10.56 -8.76
C ASP A 107 17.21 9.11 -8.40
N LEU A 108 16.07 8.59 -8.87
CA LEU A 108 15.69 7.19 -8.66
C LEU A 108 16.64 6.20 -9.37
N ILE A 109 17.13 6.56 -10.54
CA ILE A 109 18.09 5.76 -11.28
C ILE A 109 19.44 5.70 -10.57
N GLN A 110 19.91 6.84 -10.07
CA GLN A 110 21.20 6.98 -9.39
C GLN A 110 21.16 6.54 -7.93
N GLY A 111 19.97 6.50 -7.33
CA GLY A 111 19.77 6.15 -5.93
C GLY A 111 20.22 4.73 -5.60
N GLU A 112 20.68 4.54 -4.38
CA GLU A 112 21.03 3.24 -3.85
C GLU A 112 19.78 2.52 -3.32
N ALA A 113 19.72 1.20 -3.49
CA ALA A 113 18.68 0.38 -2.89
C ALA A 113 19.00 0.15 -1.41
N VAL A 114 17.97 0.29 -0.57
CA VAL A 114 18.06 0.02 0.86
C VAL A 114 17.19 -1.20 1.21
N PRO A 115 17.59 -2.02 2.19
CA PRO A 115 16.75 -3.08 2.71
C PRO A 115 15.44 -2.53 3.25
N MET A 116 14.36 -3.28 3.06
CA MET A 116 13.04 -2.94 3.56
C MET A 116 12.34 -4.17 4.09
N ASP A 117 11.68 -4.03 5.22
CA ASP A 117 10.86 -5.08 5.80
C ASP A 117 9.57 -5.28 5.00
N LEU A 118 9.03 -6.49 5.04
CA LEU A 118 7.78 -6.85 4.40
C LEU A 118 6.91 -7.64 5.36
N ILE A 119 5.60 -7.54 5.20
CA ILE A 119 4.66 -8.40 5.90
C ILE A 119 4.42 -9.64 5.04
N GLU A 120 4.85 -10.81 5.52
CA GLU A 120 4.57 -12.08 4.87
C GLU A 120 3.32 -12.70 5.49
N THR A 121 2.45 -13.23 4.65
CA THR A 121 1.22 -13.93 5.04
C THR A 121 1.06 -15.20 4.19
N ASP A 122 0.12 -16.06 4.56
CA ASP A 122 -0.28 -17.24 3.76
C ASP A 122 -0.88 -16.86 2.38
N GLN A 123 -1.26 -15.61 2.19
CA GLN A 123 -1.80 -15.07 0.92
C GLN A 123 -0.75 -14.34 0.07
N GLY A 124 0.47 -14.22 0.55
CA GLY A 124 1.59 -13.51 -0.08
C GLY A 124 2.13 -12.39 0.77
N ILE A 125 2.79 -11.42 0.15
CA ILE A 125 3.42 -10.30 0.84
C ILE A 125 2.63 -9.00 0.72
N ALA A 126 2.80 -8.14 1.72
CA ALA A 126 2.38 -6.74 1.67
C ALA A 126 3.53 -5.83 2.13
N VAL A 127 3.61 -4.63 1.54
CA VAL A 127 4.72 -3.71 1.80
C VAL A 127 4.44 -2.78 2.97
N ALA A 128 3.21 -2.34 3.14
CA ALA A 128 2.89 -1.31 4.12
C ALA A 128 2.02 -1.82 5.28
N ILE A 129 0.79 -2.23 5.01
CA ILE A 129 -0.17 -2.59 6.06
C ILE A 129 -1.03 -3.77 5.63
N CYS A 130 -1.20 -4.75 6.52
CA CYS A 130 -2.23 -5.78 6.45
C CYS A 130 -3.25 -5.55 7.55
N SER A 131 -4.53 -5.57 7.21
CA SER A 131 -5.58 -5.32 8.18
C SER A 131 -6.75 -6.29 8.09
N ALA A 132 -7.47 -6.42 9.21
CA ALA A 132 -8.69 -7.20 9.30
C ALA A 132 -9.72 -6.48 10.17
N GLY A 133 -11.00 -6.68 9.88
CA GLY A 133 -12.11 -6.05 10.60
C GLY A 133 -12.75 -4.90 9.84
N LEU A 134 -13.06 -3.80 10.54
CA LEU A 134 -13.86 -2.70 9.98
C LEU A 134 -13.18 -2.04 8.76
N ASP A 135 -11.91 -1.77 8.83
CA ASP A 135 -11.16 -1.11 7.75
C ASP A 135 -11.03 -1.98 6.50
N ALA A 136 -10.80 -3.27 6.66
CA ALA A 136 -10.84 -4.23 5.57
C ALA A 136 -12.23 -4.27 4.91
N GLN A 137 -13.32 -4.27 5.69
CA GLN A 137 -14.68 -4.17 5.16
C GLN A 137 -14.90 -2.90 4.36
N VAL A 138 -14.38 -1.76 4.85
CA VAL A 138 -14.42 -0.49 4.13
C VAL A 138 -13.67 -0.61 2.80
N ALA A 139 -12.45 -1.15 2.80
CA ALA A 139 -11.64 -1.30 1.60
C ALA A 139 -12.34 -2.18 0.54
N TYR A 140 -12.90 -3.30 0.93
CA TYR A 140 -13.66 -4.20 0.05
C TYR A 140 -14.97 -3.57 -0.48
N GLY A 141 -15.56 -2.65 0.25
CA GLY A 141 -16.79 -1.95 -0.15
C GLY A 141 -16.57 -0.87 -1.22
N ILE A 142 -15.41 -0.22 -1.24
CA ILE A 142 -15.12 0.91 -2.14
C ILE A 142 -15.36 0.59 -3.62
N PRO A 143 -14.89 -0.52 -4.19
CA PRO A 143 -15.11 -0.82 -5.60
C PRO A 143 -16.59 -0.95 -5.98
N LYS A 144 -17.42 -1.44 -5.07
CA LYS A 144 -18.87 -1.55 -5.26
C LYS A 144 -19.51 -0.16 -5.45
N PHE A 145 -19.14 0.80 -4.60
CA PHE A 145 -19.69 2.15 -4.66
C PHE A 145 -19.11 2.96 -5.82
N ARG A 146 -17.86 2.73 -6.22
CA ARG A 146 -17.27 3.37 -7.42
C ARG A 146 -17.97 3.04 -8.73
N ARG A 147 -18.74 1.92 -8.80
CA ARG A 147 -19.53 1.55 -9.95
C ARG A 147 -20.84 2.33 -10.10
N ILE A 148 -21.24 3.05 -9.05
CA ILE A 148 -22.46 3.87 -9.06
C ILE A 148 -22.15 5.18 -9.78
N PRO A 149 -22.94 5.57 -10.81
CA PRO A 149 -22.77 6.85 -11.50
C PRO A 149 -22.79 8.02 -10.49
N LEU A 150 -21.93 9.01 -10.70
CA LEU A 150 -21.77 10.21 -9.84
C LEU A 150 -21.18 9.91 -8.45
N CYS A 151 -20.90 8.67 -8.09
CA CYS A 151 -20.30 8.28 -6.82
C CYS A 151 -18.77 8.13 -6.96
N GLY A 152 -18.07 9.25 -7.17
CA GLY A 152 -16.60 9.25 -7.33
C GLY A 152 -15.84 9.22 -6.00
N GLY A 153 -14.58 8.87 -6.08
CA GLY A 153 -13.53 8.91 -5.05
C GLY A 153 -13.96 8.97 -3.58
N SER A 154 -14.09 10.16 -3.04
CA SER A 154 -14.37 10.35 -1.61
C SER A 154 -15.81 9.96 -1.22
N MET A 155 -16.78 10.04 -2.13
CA MET A 155 -18.17 9.62 -1.85
C MET A 155 -18.25 8.09 -1.71
N ALA A 156 -17.63 7.33 -2.61
CA ALA A 156 -17.57 5.87 -2.53
C ALA A 156 -16.94 5.41 -1.22
N TYR A 157 -15.89 6.09 -0.77
CA TYR A 157 -15.26 5.82 0.50
C TYR A 157 -16.20 6.06 1.69
N LYS A 158 -16.89 7.23 1.75
CA LYS A 158 -17.85 7.56 2.81
C LYS A 158 -19.01 6.56 2.87
N LEU A 159 -19.55 6.17 1.71
CA LEU A 159 -20.63 5.17 1.65
C LEU A 159 -20.13 3.79 2.11
N SER A 160 -18.89 3.42 1.80
CA SER A 160 -18.31 2.17 2.27
C SER A 160 -18.15 2.16 3.78
N ILE A 161 -17.71 3.27 4.39
CA ILE A 161 -17.66 3.41 5.85
C ILE A 161 -19.07 3.27 6.45
N LEU A 162 -20.05 3.97 5.91
CA LEU A 162 -21.43 3.90 6.40
C LEU A 162 -21.98 2.47 6.35
N GLN A 163 -21.74 1.76 5.25
CA GLN A 163 -22.13 0.36 5.09
C GLN A 163 -21.41 -0.52 6.14
N ALA A 164 -20.10 -0.40 6.30
CA ALA A 164 -19.33 -1.20 7.25
C ALA A 164 -19.77 -0.96 8.70
N VAL A 165 -19.98 0.29 9.08
CA VAL A 165 -20.44 0.67 10.43
C VAL A 165 -21.89 0.23 10.71
N SER A 166 -22.74 0.12 9.68
CA SER A 166 -24.12 -0.34 9.86
C SER A 166 -24.24 -1.87 10.06
N GLY A 167 -23.23 -2.61 9.66
CA GLY A 167 -23.13 -4.06 9.80
C GLY A 167 -22.77 -4.54 11.23
N PRO A 168 -22.49 -5.85 11.38
CA PRO A 168 -21.95 -6.40 12.61
C PRO A 168 -20.59 -5.78 12.94
N LEU A 169 -20.42 -5.33 14.17
CA LEU A 169 -19.19 -4.68 14.63
C LEU A 169 -18.39 -5.61 15.52
N GLY A 170 -17.14 -5.76 15.18
CA GLY A 170 -16.13 -6.46 15.97
C GLY A 170 -16.25 -7.98 15.95
N HIS A 171 -15.13 -8.60 16.23
CA HIS A 171 -14.95 -10.04 16.29
C HIS A 171 -14.21 -10.42 17.56
N ARG A 172 -14.56 -11.55 18.15
CA ARG A 172 -13.78 -12.11 19.25
C ARG A 172 -12.54 -12.80 18.65
N LEU A 173 -11.38 -12.29 19.01
CA LEU A 173 -10.10 -12.78 18.51
C LEU A 173 -9.20 -13.25 19.65
N ARG A 174 -8.36 -14.21 19.33
CA ARG A 174 -7.18 -14.60 20.10
C ARG A 174 -5.98 -14.32 19.20
N ILE A 175 -5.14 -13.41 19.60
CA ILE A 175 -3.98 -12.93 18.87
C ILE A 175 -2.75 -13.41 19.63
N CYS A 176 -1.82 -14.05 18.92
CA CYS A 176 -0.51 -14.41 19.45
C CYS A 176 0.48 -13.48 18.77
N ALA A 177 1.12 -12.61 19.53
CA ALA A 177 2.13 -11.68 19.07
C ALA A 177 3.38 -11.90 19.91
N ASP A 178 4.45 -12.37 19.28
CA ASP A 178 5.65 -12.83 19.94
C ASP A 178 5.32 -13.80 21.10
N ASP A 179 5.66 -13.46 22.33
CA ASP A 179 5.40 -14.27 23.52
C ASP A 179 4.06 -13.91 24.21
N GLU A 180 3.31 -12.96 23.68
CA GLU A 180 2.05 -12.49 24.27
C GLU A 180 0.82 -13.11 23.62
N ILE A 181 -0.20 -13.36 24.44
CA ILE A 181 -1.53 -13.79 23.98
C ILE A 181 -2.56 -12.74 24.39
N ILE A 182 -3.14 -12.09 23.40
CA ILE A 182 -4.16 -11.07 23.59
C ILE A 182 -5.51 -11.64 23.16
N THR A 183 -6.48 -11.62 24.07
CA THR A 183 -7.84 -12.12 23.77
C THR A 183 -8.87 -11.04 24.08
N GLY A 184 -9.80 -10.83 23.17
CA GLY A 184 -10.85 -9.82 23.36
C GLY A 184 -11.77 -9.67 22.15
N ASP A 185 -12.68 -8.73 22.28
CA ASP A 185 -13.55 -8.30 21.18
C ASP A 185 -12.93 -7.05 20.53
N PHE A 186 -12.53 -7.19 19.27
CA PHE A 186 -11.84 -6.14 18.50
C PHE A 186 -12.69 -5.68 17.32
N LEU A 187 -12.72 -4.37 17.10
CA LEU A 187 -13.34 -3.75 15.93
C LEU A 187 -12.51 -3.97 14.68
N MET A 188 -11.19 -3.82 14.83
CA MET A 188 -10.22 -4.05 13.77
C MET A 188 -8.83 -4.33 14.36
N LEU A 189 -8.00 -4.92 13.54
CA LEU A 189 -6.57 -5.04 13.77
C LEU A 189 -5.83 -4.61 12.49
N ALA A 190 -4.67 -3.99 12.66
CA ALA A 190 -3.76 -3.68 11.57
C ALA A 190 -2.34 -4.05 11.95
N LEU A 191 -1.68 -4.83 11.10
CA LEU A 191 -0.26 -5.12 11.17
C LEU A 191 0.45 -4.17 10.21
N CYS A 192 1.28 -3.31 10.76
CA CYS A 192 1.83 -2.17 10.07
C CYS A 192 3.35 -2.26 9.97
N ASN A 193 3.87 -2.31 8.75
CA ASN A 193 5.26 -2.05 8.41
C ASN A 193 5.45 -0.55 8.08
N GLY A 194 4.46 0.05 7.45
CA GLY A 194 4.40 1.48 7.18
C GLY A 194 3.39 2.22 8.05
N SER A 195 3.54 3.52 8.14
CA SER A 195 2.71 4.37 9.00
C SER A 195 1.33 4.68 8.42
N THR A 196 1.19 4.67 7.08
CA THR A 196 0.06 5.29 6.38
C THR A 196 -0.58 4.34 5.37
N TYR A 197 -1.92 4.34 5.31
CA TYR A 197 -2.71 3.59 4.32
C TYR A 197 -4.05 4.27 4.03
N GLY A 198 -4.85 3.68 3.14
CA GLY A 198 -6.25 4.06 2.92
C GLY A 198 -6.45 5.48 2.39
N GLY A 199 -5.44 6.07 1.71
CA GLY A 199 -5.49 7.43 1.19
C GLY A 199 -5.09 8.48 2.23
N GLY A 200 -4.22 8.14 3.18
CA GLY A 200 -3.62 9.06 4.13
C GLY A 200 -4.06 8.89 5.58
N PHE A 201 -4.58 7.74 5.96
CA PHE A 201 -4.80 7.41 7.38
C PHE A 201 -3.47 7.05 8.03
N LEU A 202 -3.11 7.77 9.07
CA LEU A 202 -1.87 7.58 9.84
C LEU A 202 -2.11 6.54 10.95
N ALA A 203 -2.11 5.25 10.56
CA ALA A 203 -2.46 4.14 11.44
C ALA A 203 -1.40 3.84 12.50
N ALA A 204 -0.14 3.88 12.12
CA ALA A 204 1.01 3.60 12.99
C ALA A 204 2.04 4.72 12.86
N PRO A 205 1.88 5.85 13.60
CA PRO A 205 2.71 7.04 13.44
C PRO A 205 4.22 6.82 13.63
N HIS A 206 4.57 5.75 14.36
CA HIS A 206 5.96 5.43 14.70
C HIS A 206 6.54 4.29 13.86
N ALA A 207 5.75 3.67 12.99
CA ALA A 207 6.22 2.56 12.16
C ALA A 207 7.38 2.97 11.27
N CYS A 208 8.39 2.11 11.21
CA CYS A 208 9.60 2.28 10.43
C CYS A 208 9.77 1.05 9.53
N MET A 209 9.96 1.24 8.23
CA MET A 209 9.89 0.15 7.24
C MET A 209 11.19 -0.66 7.11
N ASN A 210 12.18 -0.46 7.98
CA ASN A 210 13.49 -1.13 7.88
C ASN A 210 14.18 -1.33 9.25
N ASP A 211 13.39 -1.47 10.32
CA ASP A 211 13.91 -1.66 11.68
C ASP A 211 13.73 -3.09 12.21
N GLY A 212 13.13 -3.98 11.39
CA GLY A 212 12.89 -5.38 11.74
C GLY A 212 11.66 -5.60 12.63
N PHE A 213 10.82 -4.57 12.82
CA PHE A 213 9.60 -4.64 13.63
C PHE A 213 8.35 -4.36 12.81
N LEU A 214 7.24 -4.90 13.27
CA LEU A 214 5.90 -4.61 12.77
C LEU A 214 5.06 -4.05 13.93
N GLU A 215 4.40 -2.93 13.70
CA GLU A 215 3.47 -2.36 14.67
C GLU A 215 2.11 -3.09 14.59
N LEU A 216 1.63 -3.59 15.72
CA LEU A 216 0.31 -4.21 15.81
C LEU A 216 -0.68 -3.24 16.45
N ILE A 217 -1.56 -2.70 15.66
CA ILE A 217 -2.62 -1.78 16.11
C ILE A 217 -3.90 -2.59 16.34
N LEU A 218 -4.40 -2.60 17.56
CA LEU A 218 -5.60 -3.30 17.98
C LEU A 218 -6.65 -2.31 18.45
N VAL A 219 -7.74 -2.16 17.73
CA VAL A 219 -8.86 -1.33 18.16
C VAL A 219 -9.93 -2.19 18.81
N ARG A 220 -10.21 -1.97 20.09
CA ARG A 220 -11.24 -2.68 20.83
C ARG A 220 -12.62 -2.40 20.24
N LYS A 221 -13.55 -3.33 20.43
CA LYS A 221 -14.94 -3.14 20.02
C LYS A 221 -15.57 -1.97 20.78
N ILE A 222 -16.06 -1.00 20.06
CA ILE A 222 -16.70 0.21 20.56
C ILE A 222 -18.06 0.44 19.88
N GLY A 223 -18.85 1.35 20.44
CA GLY A 223 -20.15 1.73 19.89
C GLY A 223 -20.03 2.58 18.62
N ARG A 224 -21.08 2.56 17.79
CA ARG A 224 -21.12 3.28 16.50
C ARG A 224 -20.83 4.78 16.60
N LEU A 225 -21.30 5.44 17.65
CA LEU A 225 -21.03 6.87 17.88
C LEU A 225 -19.55 7.13 18.20
N GLN A 226 -18.91 6.20 18.92
CA GLN A 226 -17.49 6.30 19.24
C GLN A 226 -16.62 6.06 17.99
N ILE A 227 -17.06 5.19 17.07
CA ILE A 227 -16.36 4.97 15.78
C ILE A 227 -16.27 6.28 14.99
N ALA A 228 -17.32 7.09 14.96
CA ALA A 228 -17.32 8.36 14.23
C ALA A 228 -16.25 9.36 14.75
N ARG A 229 -15.99 9.36 16.06
CA ARG A 229 -14.90 10.14 16.65
C ARG A 229 -13.54 9.51 16.35
N LEU A 230 -13.42 8.20 16.55
CA LEU A 230 -12.18 7.46 16.33
C LEU A 230 -11.69 7.59 14.89
N ILE A 231 -12.55 7.60 13.89
CA ILE A 231 -12.13 7.74 12.48
C ILE A 231 -11.34 9.03 12.27
N GLY A 232 -11.76 10.15 12.86
CA GLY A 232 -11.06 11.43 12.74
C GLY A 232 -9.70 11.43 13.45
N ASP A 233 -9.62 10.83 14.62
CA ASP A 233 -8.38 10.70 15.39
C ASP A 233 -7.45 9.69 14.74
N TYR A 234 -7.97 8.58 14.25
CA TYR A 234 -7.22 7.56 13.52
C TYR A 234 -6.59 8.11 12.22
N GLN A 235 -7.34 8.96 11.50
CA GLN A 235 -6.81 9.61 10.30
C GLN A 235 -5.58 10.49 10.61
N LYS A 236 -5.55 11.09 11.79
CA LYS A 236 -4.49 12.02 12.21
C LYS A 236 -3.39 11.37 13.06
N GLY A 237 -3.50 10.07 13.34
CA GLY A 237 -2.57 9.36 14.25
C GLY A 237 -2.75 9.69 15.73
N LEU A 238 -3.87 10.32 16.11
CA LEU A 238 -4.14 10.73 17.50
C LEU A 238 -4.79 9.61 18.35
N HIS A 239 -5.21 8.53 17.72
CA HIS A 239 -5.86 7.38 18.38
C HIS A 239 -4.97 6.65 19.38
N MET A 240 -3.64 6.72 19.21
CA MET A 240 -2.67 6.12 20.14
C MET A 240 -2.67 6.77 21.54
N GLN A 241 -3.35 7.91 21.71
CA GLN A 241 -3.48 8.62 23.00
C GLN A 241 -4.74 8.20 23.76
N GLY A 242 -5.54 7.31 23.21
CA GLY A 242 -6.82 6.87 23.79
C GLY A 242 -6.76 5.45 24.38
N ASP A 243 -7.62 5.18 25.38
CA ASP A 243 -7.76 3.87 26.05
C ASP A 243 -8.37 2.76 25.16
N GLN A 244 -8.65 3.04 23.88
CA GLN A 244 -9.39 2.17 22.97
C GLN A 244 -8.48 1.44 21.96
N VAL A 245 -7.21 1.79 21.92
CA VAL A 245 -6.18 1.24 21.02
C VAL A 245 -5.05 0.64 21.85
#